data_95dc0f3dc8068c608650ce3d6c3868f6
#
_entry.id   95dc0f3dc8068c608650ce3d6c3868f6
#
_cell.length_a   1.000
_cell.length_b   1.000
_cell.length_c   1.000
_cell.angle_alpha   90.00
_cell.angle_beta   90.00
_cell.angle_gamma   90.00
#
_symmetry.space_group_name_H-M   'P 1'
#
loop_
_entity.id
_entity.type
_entity.pdbx_description
1 polymer ?
#
loop_
_entity_poly.entity_id
_entity_poly.type
_entity_poly.pdbx_seq_one_letter_code
_entity_poly.pdbx_strand_id
1 'polypeptide(L)' 'MSAEQPITENTQDSRQVIFRALVEAQDGGLTVAASRAEVAQRFSVSEEDVKDIEREGLANQWPPL' A
#
# COMPACT_ATOMS: atom_id res chain seq x y z
N MET A 1 -20.89 9.51 -2.93
CA MET A 1 -20.28 8.19 -2.83
C MET A 1 -18.86 8.29 -2.32
N SER A 2 -18.54 7.44 -1.39
CA SER A 2 -17.21 7.46 -0.81
C SER A 2 -16.19 6.86 -1.75
N ALA A 3 -15.06 7.49 -1.91
CA ALA A 3 -13.94 6.91 -2.61
C ALA A 3 -13.13 5.98 -1.73
N GLU A 4 -13.40 6.03 -0.44
CA GLU A 4 -12.65 5.24 0.53
C GLU A 4 -13.38 3.94 0.76
N GLN A 5 -12.91 2.88 0.16
CA GLN A 5 -13.50 1.57 0.38
C GLN A 5 -12.41 0.58 0.73
N PRO A 6 -12.73 -0.37 1.61
CA PRO A 6 -11.76 -1.41 1.90
C PRO A 6 -11.41 -2.18 0.63
N ILE A 7 -10.16 -2.57 0.53
CA ILE A 7 -9.73 -3.40 -0.59
C ILE A 7 -10.10 -4.84 -0.23
N THR A 8 -11.10 -5.37 -0.91
CA THR A 8 -11.58 -6.72 -0.62
C THR A 8 -11.03 -7.74 -1.61
N GLU A 9 -10.47 -7.27 -2.72
CA GLU A 9 -9.88 -8.15 -3.71
C GLU A 9 -8.44 -7.76 -3.91
N ASN A 10 -7.59 -8.76 -3.99
CA ASN A 10 -6.16 -8.54 -4.13
C ASN A 10 -5.77 -8.52 -5.60
N THR A 11 -6.41 -7.63 -6.35
CA THR A 11 -6.12 -7.46 -7.76
C THR A 11 -4.88 -6.62 -7.94
N GLN A 12 -4.32 -6.64 -9.15
CA GLN A 12 -3.17 -5.83 -9.44
C GLN A 12 -3.46 -4.33 -9.25
N ASP A 13 -4.64 -3.88 -9.68
CA ASP A 13 -5.02 -2.49 -9.52
C ASP A 13 -5.07 -2.11 -8.04
N SER A 14 -5.67 -2.96 -7.22
CA SER A 14 -5.76 -2.71 -5.78
C SER A 14 -4.37 -2.69 -5.16
N ARG A 15 -3.53 -3.61 -5.58
CA ARG A 15 -2.17 -3.68 -5.03
C ARG A 15 -1.38 -2.44 -5.40
N GLN A 16 -1.55 -1.94 -6.61
CA GLN A 16 -0.86 -0.72 -7.01
C GLN A 16 -1.32 0.50 -6.23
N VAL A 17 -2.62 0.57 -5.91
CA VAL A 17 -3.13 1.67 -5.08
C VAL A 17 -2.51 1.62 -3.70
N ILE A 18 -2.42 0.44 -3.12
CA ILE A 18 -1.83 0.29 -1.79
C ILE A 18 -0.34 0.64 -1.84
N PHE A 19 0.36 0.19 -2.88
CA PHE A 19 1.77 0.49 -3.01
C PHE A 19 2.01 2.00 -3.10
N ARG A 20 1.18 2.69 -3.86
CA ARG A 20 1.31 4.14 -3.98
C ARG A 20 1.11 4.83 -2.64
N ALA A 21 0.08 4.40 -1.89
CA ALA A 21 -0.16 4.97 -0.57
C ALA A 21 1.03 4.74 0.35
N LEU A 22 1.65 3.57 0.24
CA LEU A 22 2.82 3.25 1.05
C LEU A 22 4.00 4.18 0.72
N VAL A 23 4.27 4.38 -0.56
CA VAL A 23 5.36 5.25 -0.97
C VAL A 23 5.09 6.69 -0.53
N GLU A 24 3.84 7.15 -0.68
CA GLU A 24 3.49 8.50 -0.27
C GLU A 24 3.65 8.69 1.23
N ALA A 25 3.29 7.68 2.01
CA ALA A 25 3.45 7.77 3.46
C ALA A 25 4.94 7.88 3.83
N GLN A 26 5.79 7.13 3.16
CA GLN A 26 7.22 7.19 3.42
C GLN A 26 7.81 8.52 2.95
N ASP A 27 7.35 9.02 1.81
CA ASP A 27 7.77 10.35 1.35
C ASP A 27 7.35 11.43 2.32
N GLY A 28 6.25 11.23 3.02
CA GLY A 28 5.78 12.18 4.02
C GLY A 28 6.51 12.11 5.35
N GLY A 29 7.48 11.21 5.47
CA GLY A 29 8.33 11.17 6.64
C GLY A 29 8.14 9.97 7.56
N LEU A 30 7.19 9.09 7.26
CA LEU A 30 6.98 7.92 8.11
C LEU A 30 8.10 6.91 7.89
N THR A 31 8.43 6.20 8.97
CA THR A 31 9.35 5.08 8.84
C THR A 31 8.68 3.97 8.03
N VAL A 32 9.49 3.01 7.57
CA VAL A 32 8.96 1.87 6.85
C VAL A 32 7.91 1.13 7.70
N ALA A 33 8.24 0.86 8.96
CA ALA A 33 7.33 0.14 9.83
C ALA A 33 6.03 0.92 10.06
N ALA A 34 6.13 2.22 10.33
CA ALA A 34 4.95 3.04 10.56
C ALA A 34 4.09 3.16 9.31
N SER A 35 4.72 3.29 8.15
CA SER A 35 3.97 3.39 6.90
C SER A 35 3.21 2.11 6.60
N ARG A 36 3.81 0.96 6.88
CA ARG A 36 3.12 -0.32 6.67
C ARG A 36 1.90 -0.44 7.57
N ALA A 37 2.06 -0.08 8.85
CA ALA A 37 0.96 -0.18 9.79
C ALA A 37 -0.19 0.75 9.41
N GLU A 38 0.14 1.96 9.01
CA GLU A 38 -0.88 2.92 8.62
C GLU A 38 -1.63 2.46 7.38
N VAL A 39 -0.92 2.00 6.37
CA VAL A 39 -1.52 1.58 5.12
C VAL A 39 -2.35 0.32 5.33
N ALA A 40 -1.86 -0.61 6.14
CA ALA A 40 -2.62 -1.82 6.45
C ALA A 40 -3.96 -1.47 7.09
N GLN A 41 -3.96 -0.55 8.04
CA GLN A 41 -5.17 -0.13 8.70
C GLN A 41 -6.10 0.61 7.73
N ARG A 42 -5.53 1.48 6.92
CA ARG A 42 -6.31 2.31 6.00
C ARG A 42 -7.05 1.49 4.96
N PHE A 43 -6.43 0.43 4.47
CA PHE A 43 -7.01 -0.39 3.41
C PHE A 43 -7.58 -1.70 3.92
N SER A 44 -7.57 -1.90 5.24
CA SER A 44 -8.15 -3.11 5.86
C SER A 44 -7.48 -4.39 5.36
N VAL A 45 -6.18 -4.34 5.23
CA VAL A 45 -5.38 -5.51 4.88
C VAL A 45 -4.36 -5.75 5.99
N SER A 46 -3.73 -6.91 5.97
CA SER A 46 -2.71 -7.21 6.96
C SER A 46 -1.38 -6.55 6.60
N GLU A 47 -0.52 -6.40 7.61
CA GLU A 47 0.81 -5.88 7.34
C GLU A 47 1.63 -6.84 6.48
N GLU A 48 1.36 -8.14 6.58
CA GLU A 48 1.99 -9.11 5.71
C GLU A 48 1.64 -8.85 4.26
N ASP A 49 0.36 -8.55 4.00
CA ASP A 49 -0.07 -8.21 2.66
C ASP A 49 0.65 -6.96 2.16
N VAL A 50 0.78 -5.95 3.03
CA VAL A 50 1.45 -4.72 2.64
C VAL A 50 2.92 -5.01 2.30
N LYS A 51 3.58 -5.87 3.06
CA LYS A 51 4.97 -6.22 2.78
C LYS A 51 5.11 -6.92 1.43
N ASP A 52 4.17 -7.82 1.12
CA ASP A 52 4.18 -8.50 -0.18
C ASP A 52 3.96 -7.52 -1.31
N ILE A 53 3.03 -6.59 -1.11
CA ILE A 53 2.73 -5.57 -2.11
C ILE A 53 3.95 -4.67 -2.33
N GLU A 54 4.62 -4.31 -1.25
CA GLU A 54 5.82 -3.48 -1.35
C GLU A 54 6.88 -4.19 -2.18
N ARG A 55 7.10 -5.48 -1.88
CA ARG A 55 8.10 -6.27 -2.61
C ARG A 55 7.77 -6.34 -4.09
N GLU A 56 6.51 -6.61 -4.39
CA GLU A 56 6.08 -6.72 -5.78
C GLU A 56 6.19 -5.39 -6.51
N GLY A 57 5.78 -4.31 -5.84
CA GLY A 57 5.85 -2.98 -6.45
C GLY A 57 7.27 -2.56 -6.75
N LEU A 58 8.20 -2.86 -5.85
CA LEU A 58 9.60 -2.54 -6.08
C LEU A 58 10.16 -3.36 -7.24
N ALA A 59 9.81 -4.66 -7.29
CA ALA A 59 10.32 -5.53 -8.34
C ALA A 59 9.80 -5.12 -9.71
N ASN A 60 8.57 -4.63 -9.77
CA ASN A 60 7.93 -4.26 -11.04
C ASN A 60 7.98 -2.76 -11.30
N GLN A 61 8.59 -2.01 -10.40
CA GLN A 61 8.73 -0.57 -10.52
C GLN A 61 7.38 0.11 -10.76
N TRP A 62 6.40 -0.27 -9.95
CA TRP A 62 5.08 0.34 -10.04
C TRP A 62 5.16 1.84 -9.74
N PRO A 63 4.31 2.66 -10.38
CA PRO A 63 4.25 4.06 -10.02
C PRO A 63 3.96 4.23 -8.53
N PRO A 64 4.53 5.23 -7.90
CA PRO A 64 5.25 6.37 -8.48
C PRO A 64 6.76 6.19 -8.61
N LEU A 65 7.24 4.97 -8.71
CA LEU A 65 8.69 4.74 -8.89
C LEU A 65 9.17 5.12 -10.29
#